data_e5280dfeca076b4e7aa6e1002b171113
#
_entry.id   e5280dfeca076b4e7aa6e1002b171113
#
_cell.length_a   1.000
_cell.length_b   1.000
_cell.length_c   1.000
_cell.angle_alpha   90.00
_cell.angle_beta   90.00
_cell.angle_gamma   90.00
#
_symmetry.space_group_name_H-M   'P 1'
#
loop_
_entity.id
_entity.type
_entity.pdbx_description
1 polymer ?
#
loop_
_entity_poly.entity_id
_entity_poly.type
_entity_poly.pdbx_seq_one_letter_code
_entity_poly.pdbx_strand_id
1 'polypeptide(L)'
;MANRLDQTSPYYIDNRKRVADLQKAMEREGLDAYLGTRPRTLSFLLDAFIPWRSYVVVPRKGEPILHTFIVDATRVGDETWLSTDNVRAYAPMGGQDPVSLIAACLTEELGIERGRLGVEDGIATYTAEGNLSHYEYTQLEAALPGWTLVNAHHLVDELSIIKDAPTVARFREASRIVDVGQRAVFEALSDGGWKHLTETVVGGIAALAMRKEGSVSEWNFAGLNEISSGYRTALGACTPPTTKALAAGEPLMVDLHSMFHLALGDHSHNYLIGPATKRQRRHADNFVDLVQTVLDHYREGATPSSLAQVMMDRAESLDCSDFLLPGCEHGIGLFGDEWRIGHAMDGPFPYWTNPDHVYQEGEMVICAMQYASLEEGIGFRYENPILIGKRGCEPLSKYPLLIEEIL
;
A
#
# COMPACT_ATOMS: atom_id res chain seq x y z
N MET A 1 9.37 -18.50 -19.58
CA MET A 1 10.53 -17.71 -19.13
C MET A 1 10.06 -16.34 -18.76
N ALA A 2 10.09 -16.19 -17.56
CA ALA A 2 10.53 -15.12 -16.68
C ALA A 2 9.92 -13.75 -16.94
N ASN A 3 9.07 -13.37 -16.03
CA ASN A 3 8.73 -11.96 -15.77
C ASN A 3 9.90 -11.17 -15.16
N ARG A 4 11.12 -11.72 -15.19
CA ARG A 4 12.32 -10.99 -14.75
C ARG A 4 12.56 -9.82 -15.71
N LEU A 5 12.51 -8.63 -15.19
CA LEU A 5 12.84 -7.44 -15.96
C LEU A 5 14.31 -7.45 -16.37
N ASP A 6 14.58 -7.07 -17.60
CA ASP A 6 15.93 -6.81 -18.07
C ASP A 6 16.53 -5.63 -17.30
N GLN A 7 17.84 -5.69 -17.00
CA GLN A 7 18.55 -4.60 -16.30
C GLN A 7 18.50 -3.25 -17.02
N THR A 8 18.21 -3.26 -18.31
CA THR A 8 18.03 -2.02 -19.10
C THR A 8 16.61 -1.43 -18.97
N SER A 9 15.68 -2.18 -18.38
CA SER A 9 14.31 -1.69 -18.14
C SER A 9 14.30 -0.54 -17.13
N PRO A 10 13.52 0.53 -17.38
CA PRO A 10 13.34 1.60 -16.39
C PRO A 10 12.66 1.13 -15.10
N TYR A 11 12.09 -0.07 -15.13
CA TYR A 11 11.40 -0.70 -14.00
C TYR A 11 12.27 -1.72 -13.25
N TYR A 12 13.50 -1.95 -13.70
CA TYR A 12 14.41 -2.90 -13.05
C TYR A 12 14.88 -2.39 -11.69
N ILE A 13 14.65 -3.17 -10.65
CA ILE A 13 15.11 -2.89 -9.29
C ILE A 13 16.35 -3.72 -8.98
N ASP A 14 17.41 -3.09 -8.50
CA ASP A 14 18.60 -3.78 -8.00
C ASP A 14 18.36 -4.34 -6.60
N ASN A 15 17.73 -5.49 -6.53
CA ASN A 15 17.44 -6.15 -5.27
C ASN A 15 18.70 -6.64 -4.54
N ARG A 16 19.81 -6.89 -5.26
CA ARG A 16 21.09 -7.21 -4.63
C ARG A 16 21.58 -6.03 -3.79
N LYS A 17 21.43 -4.82 -4.29
CA LYS A 17 21.73 -3.60 -3.54
C LYS A 17 20.84 -3.48 -2.31
N ARG A 18 19.53 -3.73 -2.43
CA ARG A 18 18.58 -3.67 -1.29
C ARG A 18 18.97 -4.67 -0.19
N VAL A 19 19.32 -5.89 -0.58
CA VAL A 19 19.83 -6.91 0.37
C VAL A 19 21.13 -6.45 1.02
N ALA A 20 22.07 -5.90 0.25
CA ALA A 20 23.33 -5.39 0.80
C ALA A 20 23.09 -4.22 1.79
N ASP A 21 22.13 -3.37 1.53
CA ASP A 21 21.78 -2.27 2.43
C ASP A 21 21.10 -2.79 3.72
N LEU A 22 20.23 -3.82 3.62
CA LEU A 22 19.71 -4.52 4.80
C LEU A 22 20.83 -5.17 5.61
N GLN A 23 21.76 -5.86 4.97
CA GLN A 23 22.91 -6.48 5.65
C GLN A 23 23.77 -5.46 6.40
N LYS A 24 23.98 -4.26 5.84
CA LYS A 24 24.64 -3.16 6.56
C LYS A 24 23.83 -2.67 7.76
N ALA A 25 22.51 -2.60 7.63
CA ALA A 25 21.62 -2.24 8.75
C ALA A 25 21.68 -3.30 9.85
N MET A 26 21.62 -4.58 9.49
CA MET A 26 21.81 -5.70 10.41
C MET A 26 23.15 -5.63 11.14
N GLU A 27 24.23 -5.28 10.45
CA GLU A 27 25.56 -5.14 11.07
C GLU A 27 25.58 -4.03 12.12
N ARG A 28 24.95 -2.89 11.84
CA ARG A 28 24.83 -1.77 12.80
C ARG A 28 24.09 -2.15 14.07
N GLU A 29 23.10 -3.03 13.96
CA GLU A 29 22.30 -3.51 15.10
C GLU A 29 22.84 -4.81 15.72
N GLY A 30 23.92 -5.34 15.19
CA GLY A 30 24.57 -6.55 15.70
C GLY A 30 23.73 -7.80 15.48
N LEU A 31 22.95 -7.86 14.39
CA LEU A 31 22.18 -9.04 13.99
C LEU A 31 23.05 -9.97 13.15
N ASP A 32 22.92 -11.27 13.36
CA ASP A 32 23.65 -12.31 12.62
C ASP A 32 22.86 -12.83 11.42
N ALA A 33 21.52 -12.80 11.52
CA ALA A 33 20.60 -13.08 10.45
C ALA A 33 19.31 -12.27 10.61
N TYR A 34 18.53 -12.18 9.54
CA TYR A 34 17.21 -11.56 9.52
C TYR A 34 16.18 -12.52 8.91
N LEU A 35 15.02 -12.62 9.53
CA LEU A 35 13.90 -13.42 9.07
C LEU A 35 12.74 -12.51 8.65
N GLY A 36 12.57 -12.34 7.35
CA GLY A 36 11.45 -11.60 6.77
C GLY A 36 10.27 -12.50 6.49
N THR A 37 9.08 -12.07 6.89
CA THR A 37 7.82 -12.82 6.74
C THR A 37 6.71 -11.98 6.13
N ARG A 38 6.83 -10.66 6.14
CA ARG A 38 5.80 -9.76 5.60
C ARG A 38 5.83 -9.74 4.08
N PRO A 39 4.69 -9.78 3.39
CA PRO A 39 4.63 -9.66 1.93
C PRO A 39 5.39 -8.45 1.39
N ARG A 40 5.35 -7.29 2.07
CA ARG A 40 6.13 -6.11 1.69
C ARG A 40 7.64 -6.35 1.75
N THR A 41 8.11 -7.04 2.79
CA THR A 41 9.54 -7.40 2.92
C THR A 41 9.96 -8.36 1.82
N LEU A 42 9.16 -9.40 1.57
CA LEU A 42 9.40 -10.35 0.49
C LEU A 42 9.43 -9.64 -0.88
N SER A 43 8.46 -8.76 -1.15
CA SER A 43 8.40 -7.99 -2.40
C SER A 43 9.56 -7.02 -2.53
N PHE A 44 9.92 -6.32 -1.46
CA PHE A 44 11.03 -5.35 -1.44
C PHE A 44 12.38 -6.02 -1.71
N LEU A 45 12.64 -7.20 -1.10
CA LEU A 45 13.91 -7.89 -1.22
C LEU A 45 14.00 -8.80 -2.45
N LEU A 46 12.88 -9.38 -2.89
CA LEU A 46 12.88 -10.49 -3.86
C LEU A 46 12.27 -10.15 -5.21
N ASP A 47 11.56 -9.04 -5.33
CA ASP A 47 10.86 -8.59 -6.55
C ASP A 47 9.93 -9.67 -7.15
N ALA A 48 9.22 -10.38 -6.29
CA ALA A 48 8.30 -11.43 -6.69
C ALA A 48 6.97 -11.32 -5.94
N PHE A 49 5.88 -11.71 -6.60
CA PHE A 49 4.57 -11.80 -5.96
C PHE A 49 4.49 -13.08 -5.11
N ILE A 50 4.47 -12.94 -3.79
CA ILE A 50 4.51 -14.08 -2.86
C ILE A 50 3.31 -14.00 -1.89
N PRO A 51 2.12 -14.44 -2.32
CA PRO A 51 0.90 -14.31 -1.53
C PRO A 51 0.77 -15.37 -0.41
N TRP A 52 1.46 -16.50 -0.54
CA TRP A 52 1.44 -17.56 0.44
C TRP A 52 2.45 -17.33 1.54
N ARG A 53 2.15 -17.86 2.74
CA ARG A 53 3.09 -17.77 3.86
C ARG A 53 4.48 -18.23 3.42
N SER A 54 5.44 -17.34 3.51
CA SER A 54 6.83 -17.58 3.09
C SER A 54 7.78 -16.88 4.05
N TYR A 55 9.04 -17.30 4.02
CA TYR A 55 10.05 -16.85 4.96
C TYR A 55 11.35 -16.62 4.20
N VAL A 56 11.90 -15.43 4.27
CA VAL A 56 13.22 -15.15 3.73
C VAL A 56 14.24 -15.03 4.86
N VAL A 57 15.23 -15.89 4.84
CA VAL A 57 16.39 -15.83 5.73
C VAL A 57 17.47 -15.02 5.03
N VAL A 58 17.85 -13.88 5.59
CA VAL A 58 18.91 -13.03 5.09
C VAL A 58 20.11 -13.19 6.04
N PRO A 59 21.19 -13.88 5.62
CA PRO A 59 22.42 -13.96 6.40
C PRO A 59 23.16 -12.62 6.39
N ARG A 60 24.05 -12.40 7.37
CA ARG A 60 24.90 -11.19 7.40
C ARG A 60 25.73 -11.01 6.12
N LYS A 61 26.05 -12.09 5.41
CA LYS A 61 26.77 -12.10 4.12
C LYS A 61 26.24 -13.22 3.23
N GLY A 62 26.20 -12.97 1.94
CA GLY A 62 25.70 -13.93 0.95
C GLY A 62 24.28 -13.62 0.49
N GLU A 63 23.75 -14.48 -0.37
CA GLU A 63 22.38 -14.33 -0.88
C GLU A 63 21.35 -14.77 0.17
N PRO A 64 20.16 -14.16 0.18
CA PRO A 64 19.01 -14.64 0.96
C PRO A 64 18.58 -16.05 0.54
N ILE A 65 17.98 -16.76 1.47
CA ILE A 65 17.37 -18.07 1.25
C ILE A 65 15.88 -17.94 1.50
N LEU A 66 15.07 -18.25 0.48
CA LEU A 66 13.62 -18.17 0.54
C LEU A 66 13.03 -19.57 0.78
N HIS A 67 12.28 -19.73 1.85
CA HIS A 67 11.39 -20.88 2.09
C HIS A 67 9.98 -20.46 1.69
N THR A 68 9.46 -21.04 0.61
CA THR A 68 8.14 -20.70 0.08
C THR A 68 7.23 -21.93 -0.04
N PHE A 69 5.93 -21.69 0.06
CA PHE A 69 4.95 -22.78 0.00
C PHE A 69 4.99 -23.48 -1.35
N ILE A 70 5.02 -24.82 -1.33
CA ILE A 70 5.26 -25.68 -2.50
C ILE A 70 4.32 -25.39 -3.68
N VAL A 71 3.09 -24.96 -3.41
CA VAL A 71 2.09 -24.68 -4.45
C VAL A 71 2.56 -23.58 -5.41
N ASP A 72 3.41 -22.69 -4.95
CA ASP A 72 3.82 -21.49 -5.69
C ASP A 72 5.33 -21.43 -5.97
N ALA A 73 6.10 -22.33 -5.43
CA ALA A 73 7.56 -22.29 -5.44
C ALA A 73 8.17 -22.19 -6.84
N THR A 74 7.61 -22.90 -7.83
CA THR A 74 8.12 -22.88 -9.21
C THR A 74 7.93 -21.51 -9.84
N ARG A 75 6.76 -20.90 -9.68
CA ARG A 75 6.47 -19.56 -10.20
C ARG A 75 7.34 -18.51 -9.51
N VAL A 76 7.42 -18.57 -8.19
CA VAL A 76 8.27 -17.65 -7.42
C VAL A 76 9.73 -17.76 -7.82
N GLY A 77 10.23 -18.99 -8.07
CA GLY A 77 11.58 -19.22 -8.57
C GLY A 77 11.82 -18.62 -9.96
N ASP A 78 10.79 -18.53 -10.79
CA ASP A 78 10.87 -17.87 -12.10
C ASP A 78 10.85 -16.33 -12.00
N GLU A 79 10.16 -15.78 -11.02
CA GLU A 79 9.99 -14.33 -10.83
C GLU A 79 11.16 -13.69 -10.07
N THR A 80 11.62 -14.32 -8.99
CA THR A 80 12.67 -13.74 -8.13
C THR A 80 14.05 -13.73 -8.81
N TRP A 81 14.90 -12.83 -8.35
CA TRP A 81 16.30 -12.75 -8.79
C TRP A 81 17.23 -13.78 -8.12
N LEU A 82 16.76 -14.47 -7.08
CA LEU A 82 17.54 -15.46 -6.35
C LEU A 82 18.01 -16.60 -7.27
N SER A 83 19.12 -17.24 -6.91
CA SER A 83 19.52 -18.50 -7.51
C SER A 83 18.48 -19.58 -7.21
N THR A 84 18.33 -20.55 -8.11
CA THR A 84 17.34 -21.64 -7.96
C THR A 84 17.56 -22.42 -6.67
N ASP A 85 18.81 -22.60 -6.25
CA ASP A 85 19.15 -23.33 -5.02
C ASP A 85 18.73 -22.58 -3.75
N ASN A 86 18.50 -21.26 -3.85
CA ASN A 86 18.07 -20.41 -2.74
C ASN A 86 16.54 -20.23 -2.70
N VAL A 87 15.79 -20.82 -3.62
CA VAL A 87 14.33 -20.88 -3.59
C VAL A 87 13.89 -22.30 -3.21
N ARG A 88 13.46 -22.47 -1.98
CA ARG A 88 13.17 -23.78 -1.39
C ARG A 88 11.69 -23.92 -1.13
N ALA A 89 11.11 -24.96 -1.73
CA ALA A 89 9.74 -25.31 -1.47
C ALA A 89 9.60 -26.01 -0.12
N TYR A 90 8.55 -25.69 0.65
CA TYR A 90 8.13 -26.47 1.81
C TYR A 90 6.69 -26.94 1.67
N ALA A 91 6.37 -28.11 2.23
CA ALA A 91 5.08 -28.76 2.10
C ALA A 91 4.58 -29.21 3.49
N PRO A 92 3.78 -28.41 4.20
CA PRO A 92 3.22 -28.80 5.51
C PRO A 92 2.39 -30.08 5.45
N MET A 93 1.67 -30.31 4.36
CA MET A 93 0.93 -31.56 4.14
C MET A 93 1.84 -32.78 3.99
N GLY A 94 3.11 -32.60 3.74
CA GLY A 94 4.16 -33.62 3.74
C GLY A 94 4.89 -33.73 5.09
N GLY A 95 4.42 -33.05 6.12
CA GLY A 95 5.02 -33.05 7.46
C GLY A 95 6.23 -32.11 7.62
N GLN A 96 6.50 -31.25 6.65
CA GLN A 96 7.57 -30.26 6.75
C GLN A 96 7.09 -29.05 7.58
N ASP A 97 7.75 -28.81 8.68
CA ASP A 97 7.52 -27.63 9.50
C ASP A 97 8.47 -26.50 9.10
N PRO A 98 7.96 -25.32 8.69
CA PRO A 98 8.81 -24.21 8.25
C PRO A 98 9.76 -23.71 9.34
N VAL A 99 9.36 -23.78 10.60
CA VAL A 99 10.23 -23.37 11.73
C VAL A 99 11.47 -24.26 11.81
N SER A 100 11.29 -25.57 11.71
CA SER A 100 12.40 -26.51 11.70
C SER A 100 13.34 -26.31 10.51
N LEU A 101 12.78 -25.97 9.32
CA LEU A 101 13.57 -25.68 8.14
C LEU A 101 14.38 -24.38 8.28
N ILE A 102 13.81 -23.34 8.89
CA ILE A 102 14.51 -22.10 9.19
C ILE A 102 15.63 -22.35 10.19
N ALA A 103 15.36 -23.12 11.25
CA ALA A 103 16.38 -23.46 12.25
C ALA A 103 17.54 -24.24 11.62
N ALA A 104 17.25 -25.27 10.81
CA ALA A 104 18.28 -26.03 10.09
C ALA A 104 19.06 -25.14 9.10
N CYS A 105 18.37 -24.22 8.39
CA CYS A 105 19.04 -23.25 7.52
C CYS A 105 20.06 -22.41 8.28
N LEU A 106 19.73 -21.90 9.45
CA LEU A 106 20.62 -21.08 10.26
C LEU A 106 21.79 -21.89 10.85
N THR A 107 21.51 -23.06 11.42
CA THR A 107 22.49 -23.81 12.22
C THR A 107 23.33 -24.77 11.37
N GLU A 108 22.73 -25.47 10.42
CA GLU A 108 23.39 -26.51 9.64
C GLU A 108 24.00 -25.98 8.34
N GLU A 109 23.23 -25.15 7.60
CA GLU A 109 23.67 -24.68 6.29
C GLU A 109 24.54 -23.41 6.38
N LEU A 110 24.10 -22.43 7.18
CA LEU A 110 24.88 -21.21 7.39
C LEU A 110 25.95 -21.39 8.49
N GLY A 111 25.88 -22.50 9.25
CA GLY A 111 26.87 -22.83 10.27
C GLY A 111 26.89 -21.89 11.47
N ILE A 112 25.76 -21.23 11.75
CA ILE A 112 25.63 -20.24 12.83
C ILE A 112 24.90 -20.91 14.00
N GLU A 113 25.63 -21.47 14.94
CA GLU A 113 25.05 -22.19 16.10
C GLU A 113 24.38 -21.25 17.12
N ARG A 114 24.81 -20.00 17.19
CA ARG A 114 24.27 -18.98 18.11
C ARG A 114 24.39 -17.61 17.53
N GLY A 115 23.45 -16.72 17.87
CA GLY A 115 23.46 -15.36 17.36
C GLY A 115 22.23 -14.56 17.74
N ARG A 116 22.04 -13.45 17.05
CA ARG A 116 20.87 -12.58 17.15
C ARG A 116 20.11 -12.64 15.82
N LEU A 117 18.88 -13.11 15.87
CA LEU A 117 17.98 -13.18 14.72
C LEU A 117 17.02 -12.00 14.76
N GLY A 118 17.14 -11.09 13.79
CA GLY A 118 16.12 -10.08 13.57
C GLY A 118 14.84 -10.73 13.04
N VAL A 119 13.70 -10.45 13.65
CA VAL A 119 12.40 -11.01 13.27
C VAL A 119 11.38 -9.90 13.07
N GLU A 120 10.33 -10.18 12.31
CA GLU A 120 9.23 -9.27 12.06
C GLU A 120 8.04 -9.60 12.98
N ASP A 121 8.21 -9.39 14.29
CA ASP A 121 7.18 -9.56 15.31
C ASP A 121 6.44 -8.25 15.64
N GLY A 122 6.43 -7.34 14.70
CA GLY A 122 5.92 -5.98 14.86
C GLY A 122 4.48 -5.88 15.32
N ILE A 123 4.08 -4.65 15.57
CA ILE A 123 2.72 -4.28 15.97
C ILE A 123 1.78 -4.58 14.81
N ALA A 124 0.61 -5.17 15.09
CA ALA A 124 -0.47 -5.24 14.11
C ALA A 124 -0.93 -3.82 13.78
N THR A 125 -0.98 -3.50 12.51
CA THR A 125 -1.51 -2.25 11.99
C THR A 125 -2.96 -2.40 11.56
N TYR A 126 -3.47 -1.52 10.71
CA TYR A 126 -4.85 -1.60 10.21
C TYR A 126 -5.12 -2.85 9.37
N THR A 127 -4.07 -3.48 8.85
CA THR A 127 -4.18 -4.65 7.96
C THR A 127 -3.29 -5.80 8.42
N ALA A 128 -3.58 -7.00 7.93
CA ALA A 128 -2.78 -8.19 8.22
C ALA A 128 -1.45 -8.15 7.45
N GLU A 129 -0.39 -7.70 8.08
CA GLU A 129 0.91 -7.49 7.44
C GLU A 129 1.78 -8.74 7.27
N GLY A 130 1.33 -9.89 7.77
CA GLY A 130 2.12 -11.11 7.69
C GLY A 130 3.28 -11.18 8.68
N ASN A 131 3.21 -10.43 9.78
CA ASN A 131 4.17 -10.51 10.86
C ASN A 131 4.31 -11.95 11.37
N LEU A 132 5.42 -12.22 12.04
CA LEU A 132 5.65 -13.48 12.71
C LEU A 132 4.57 -13.68 13.80
N SER A 133 3.83 -14.79 13.73
CA SER A 133 2.81 -15.06 14.72
C SER A 133 3.45 -15.47 16.06
N HIS A 134 2.73 -15.28 17.14
CA HIS A 134 3.20 -15.72 18.47
C HIS A 134 3.55 -17.23 18.50
N TYR A 135 2.79 -18.05 17.77
CA TYR A 135 3.09 -19.47 17.65
C TYR A 135 4.44 -19.69 16.96
N GLU A 136 4.67 -19.07 15.81
CA GLU A 136 5.94 -19.20 15.07
C GLU A 136 7.11 -18.67 15.90
N TYR A 137 6.93 -17.54 16.59
CA TYR A 137 7.94 -16.95 17.47
C TYR A 137 8.37 -17.93 18.56
N THR A 138 7.40 -18.48 19.29
CA THR A 138 7.69 -19.43 20.39
C THR A 138 8.30 -20.73 19.90
N GLN A 139 7.91 -21.22 18.71
CA GLN A 139 8.52 -22.40 18.11
C GLN A 139 9.97 -22.13 17.65
N LEU A 140 10.24 -20.97 17.07
CA LEU A 140 11.60 -20.55 16.70
C LEU A 140 12.50 -20.41 17.92
N GLU A 141 12.01 -19.79 19.00
CA GLU A 141 12.74 -19.66 20.26
C GLU A 141 13.11 -21.03 20.83
N ALA A 142 12.18 -21.99 20.79
CA ALA A 142 12.43 -23.35 21.24
C ALA A 142 13.39 -24.13 20.32
N ALA A 143 13.32 -23.93 19.02
CA ALA A 143 14.18 -24.61 18.04
C ALA A 143 15.60 -24.02 17.97
N LEU A 144 15.80 -22.80 18.45
CA LEU A 144 17.06 -22.04 18.38
C LEU A 144 17.56 -21.62 19.77
N PRO A 145 17.88 -22.56 20.66
CA PRO A 145 18.24 -22.24 22.07
C PRO A 145 19.52 -21.40 22.21
N GLY A 146 20.33 -21.33 21.18
CA GLY A 146 21.55 -20.49 21.14
C GLY A 146 21.31 -19.07 20.58
N TRP A 147 20.07 -18.74 20.17
CA TRP A 147 19.77 -17.49 19.51
C TRP A 147 18.92 -16.58 20.40
N THR A 148 19.06 -15.27 20.18
CA THR A 148 18.16 -14.26 20.72
C THR A 148 17.33 -13.71 19.59
N LEU A 149 16.00 -13.83 19.65
CA LEU A 149 15.10 -13.20 18.71
C LEU A 149 14.96 -11.72 19.08
N VAL A 150 15.11 -10.84 18.08
CA VAL A 150 15.08 -9.40 18.26
C VAL A 150 14.11 -8.80 17.26
N ASN A 151 13.16 -7.98 17.71
CA ASN A 151 12.30 -7.26 16.81
C ASN A 151 13.13 -6.34 15.89
N ALA A 152 13.02 -6.52 14.59
CA ALA A 152 13.79 -5.81 13.58
C ALA A 152 12.96 -5.43 12.33
N HIS A 153 11.62 -5.42 12.44
CA HIS A 153 10.74 -5.07 11.32
C HIS A 153 11.02 -3.68 10.75
N HIS A 154 11.46 -2.75 11.60
CA HIS A 154 11.79 -1.37 11.23
C HIS A 154 12.91 -1.27 10.20
N LEU A 155 13.81 -2.25 10.10
CA LEU A 155 14.94 -2.18 9.18
C LEU A 155 14.49 -2.10 7.71
N VAL A 156 13.55 -2.93 7.31
CA VAL A 156 13.00 -2.90 5.94
C VAL A 156 12.11 -1.66 5.76
N ASP A 157 11.33 -1.30 6.77
CA ASP A 157 10.49 -0.13 6.72
C ASP A 157 11.31 1.15 6.50
N GLU A 158 12.47 1.30 7.17
CA GLU A 158 13.38 2.42 6.99
C GLU A 158 14.04 2.45 5.60
N LEU A 159 14.45 1.29 5.10
CA LEU A 159 15.05 1.18 3.79
C LEU A 159 14.06 1.44 2.64
N SER A 160 12.77 1.20 2.87
CA SER A 160 11.74 1.37 1.86
C SER A 160 11.13 2.78 1.78
N ILE A 161 11.37 3.64 2.77
CA ILE A 161 10.79 5.00 2.81
C ILE A 161 11.17 5.80 1.57
N ILE A 162 12.47 5.92 1.27
CA ILE A 162 12.94 6.62 0.08
C ILE A 162 12.86 5.69 -1.11
N LYS A 163 12.08 6.07 -2.10
CA LYS A 163 11.87 5.26 -3.29
C LYS A 163 12.98 5.50 -4.31
N ASP A 164 13.64 4.42 -4.76
CA ASP A 164 14.57 4.50 -5.87
C ASP A 164 13.86 4.80 -7.20
N ALA A 165 14.62 5.28 -8.19
CA ALA A 165 14.04 5.71 -9.47
C ALA A 165 13.22 4.61 -10.18
N PRO A 166 13.64 3.32 -10.22
CA PRO A 166 12.81 2.27 -10.80
C PRO A 166 11.50 2.04 -10.03
N THR A 167 11.52 2.12 -8.70
CA THR A 167 10.31 2.02 -7.89
C THR A 167 9.34 3.17 -8.21
N VAL A 168 9.83 4.40 -8.26
CA VAL A 168 9.02 5.56 -8.67
C VAL A 168 8.44 5.39 -10.07
N ALA A 169 9.23 4.85 -11.02
CA ALA A 169 8.75 4.59 -12.38
C ALA A 169 7.60 3.57 -12.41
N ARG A 170 7.68 2.52 -11.59
CA ARG A 170 6.59 1.54 -11.45
C ARG A 170 5.32 2.17 -10.87
N PHE A 171 5.45 3.01 -9.85
CA PHE A 171 4.30 3.71 -9.26
C PHE A 171 3.66 4.71 -10.24
N ARG A 172 4.46 5.41 -11.03
CA ARG A 172 3.93 6.29 -12.09
C ARG A 172 3.12 5.51 -13.13
N GLU A 173 3.60 4.34 -13.52
CA GLU A 173 2.86 3.49 -14.46
C GLU A 173 1.61 2.89 -13.82
N ALA A 174 1.67 2.42 -12.58
CA ALA A 174 0.50 1.95 -11.86
C ALA A 174 -0.57 3.06 -11.72
N SER A 175 -0.17 4.29 -11.38
CA SER A 175 -1.08 5.44 -11.31
C SER A 175 -1.68 5.81 -12.67
N ARG A 176 -0.88 5.76 -13.77
CA ARG A 176 -1.40 5.92 -15.14
C ARG A 176 -2.48 4.88 -15.48
N ILE A 177 -2.28 3.65 -15.04
CA ILE A 177 -3.26 2.57 -15.26
C ILE A 177 -4.56 2.86 -14.49
N VAL A 178 -4.47 3.37 -13.27
CA VAL A 178 -5.67 3.80 -12.51
C VAL A 178 -6.39 4.93 -13.23
N ASP A 179 -5.67 5.91 -13.79
CA ASP A 179 -6.27 7.01 -14.57
C ASP A 179 -7.08 6.48 -15.78
N VAL A 180 -6.63 5.39 -16.41
CA VAL A 180 -7.40 4.72 -17.47
C VAL A 180 -8.68 4.10 -16.90
N GLY A 181 -8.63 3.50 -15.72
CA GLY A 181 -9.80 2.99 -15.01
C GLY A 181 -10.82 4.08 -14.70
N GLN A 182 -10.37 5.20 -14.13
CA GLN A 182 -11.23 6.36 -13.84
C GLN A 182 -11.90 6.92 -15.10
N ARG A 183 -11.13 7.04 -16.19
CA ARG A 183 -11.68 7.50 -17.47
C ARG A 183 -12.75 6.57 -18.02
N ALA A 184 -12.53 5.26 -17.96
CA ALA A 184 -13.51 4.28 -18.41
C ALA A 184 -14.81 4.34 -17.58
N VAL A 185 -14.69 4.61 -16.28
CA VAL A 185 -15.86 4.84 -15.42
C VAL A 185 -16.60 6.12 -15.84
N PHE A 186 -15.88 7.23 -16.01
CA PHE A 186 -16.50 8.49 -16.47
C PHE A 186 -17.25 8.32 -17.79
N GLU A 187 -16.63 7.67 -18.78
CA GLU A 187 -17.26 7.39 -20.07
C GLU A 187 -18.54 6.54 -19.93
N ALA A 188 -18.51 5.54 -19.06
CA ALA A 188 -19.69 4.68 -18.82
C ALA A 188 -20.83 5.39 -18.07
N LEU A 189 -20.50 6.36 -17.22
CA LEU A 189 -21.47 7.17 -16.48
C LEU A 189 -22.14 8.22 -17.38
N SER A 190 -21.40 8.74 -18.38
CA SER A 190 -21.80 9.86 -19.22
C SER A 190 -23.05 9.56 -20.07
N ASP A 191 -23.68 10.60 -20.59
CA ASP A 191 -24.83 10.53 -21.52
C ASP A 191 -26.00 9.67 -21.00
N GLY A 192 -26.21 9.68 -19.68
CA GLY A 192 -27.24 8.91 -19.00
C GLY A 192 -26.94 7.42 -18.87
N GLY A 193 -25.72 6.98 -19.16
CA GLY A 193 -25.28 5.59 -19.01
C GLY A 193 -25.41 5.09 -17.57
N TRP A 194 -25.19 5.96 -16.59
CA TRP A 194 -25.33 5.64 -15.17
C TRP A 194 -26.67 5.00 -14.78
N LYS A 195 -27.77 5.25 -15.53
CA LYS A 195 -29.11 4.70 -15.27
C LYS A 195 -29.19 3.18 -15.36
N HIS A 196 -28.20 2.56 -15.97
CA HIS A 196 -28.11 1.11 -16.21
C HIS A 196 -27.01 0.44 -15.40
N LEU A 197 -26.35 1.20 -14.51
CA LEU A 197 -25.19 0.71 -13.75
C LEU A 197 -25.54 0.45 -12.29
N THR A 198 -24.83 -0.55 -11.75
CA THR A 198 -24.73 -0.81 -10.30
C THR A 198 -23.29 -0.55 -9.87
N GLU A 199 -23.06 -0.42 -8.56
CA GLU A 199 -21.70 -0.26 -8.02
C GLU A 199 -20.76 -1.38 -8.51
N THR A 200 -21.22 -2.65 -8.50
CA THR A 200 -20.42 -3.79 -8.99
C THR A 200 -20.09 -3.70 -10.48
N VAL A 201 -21.01 -3.17 -11.30
CA VAL A 201 -20.74 -2.99 -12.74
C VAL A 201 -19.72 -1.88 -12.97
N VAL A 202 -19.80 -0.78 -12.22
CA VAL A 202 -18.80 0.30 -12.26
C VAL A 202 -17.42 -0.24 -11.93
N GLY A 203 -17.27 -1.01 -10.85
CA GLY A 203 -16.01 -1.66 -10.50
C GLY A 203 -15.50 -2.62 -11.59
N GLY A 204 -16.41 -3.39 -12.21
CA GLY A 204 -16.09 -4.29 -13.33
C GLY A 204 -15.58 -3.57 -14.58
N ILE A 205 -16.15 -2.39 -14.91
CA ILE A 205 -15.71 -1.55 -16.04
C ILE A 205 -14.28 -1.05 -15.79
N ALA A 206 -14.03 -0.49 -14.59
CA ALA A 206 -12.70 -0.03 -14.20
C ALA A 206 -11.66 -1.15 -14.26
N ALA A 207 -11.97 -2.29 -13.65
CA ALA A 207 -11.10 -3.46 -13.62
C ALA A 207 -10.74 -3.96 -15.02
N LEU A 208 -11.72 -4.05 -15.92
CA LEU A 208 -11.47 -4.46 -17.31
C LEU A 208 -10.56 -3.47 -18.05
N ALA A 209 -10.78 -2.17 -17.85
CA ALA A 209 -9.97 -1.14 -18.49
C ALA A 209 -8.50 -1.21 -18.00
N MET A 210 -8.30 -1.27 -16.69
CA MET A 210 -6.97 -1.38 -16.08
C MET A 210 -6.23 -2.65 -16.48
N ARG A 211 -6.92 -3.79 -16.55
CA ARG A 211 -6.31 -5.07 -16.99
C ARG A 211 -5.85 -5.04 -18.45
N LYS A 212 -6.54 -4.32 -19.33
CA LYS A 212 -6.09 -4.13 -20.73
C LYS A 212 -4.78 -3.36 -20.82
N GLU A 213 -4.50 -2.52 -19.82
CA GLU A 213 -3.27 -1.74 -19.71
C GLU A 213 -2.14 -2.47 -18.94
N GLY A 214 -2.39 -3.69 -18.47
CA GLY A 214 -1.37 -4.53 -17.84
C GLY A 214 -1.44 -4.59 -16.31
N SER A 215 -2.50 -4.08 -15.67
CA SER A 215 -2.72 -4.38 -14.25
C SER A 215 -2.91 -5.87 -14.05
N VAL A 216 -2.07 -6.50 -13.22
CA VAL A 216 -2.10 -7.95 -13.02
C VAL A 216 -3.06 -8.38 -11.91
N SER A 217 -3.34 -7.50 -10.94
CA SER A 217 -4.21 -7.77 -9.80
C SER A 217 -4.80 -6.47 -9.28
N GLU A 218 -5.94 -6.57 -8.64
CA GLU A 218 -6.55 -5.51 -7.83
C GLU A 218 -6.30 -5.80 -6.34
N TRP A 219 -5.26 -6.55 -6.05
CA TRP A 219 -4.92 -6.91 -4.70
C TRP A 219 -4.36 -5.70 -3.96
N ASN A 220 -5.09 -5.23 -2.97
CA ASN A 220 -4.51 -4.54 -1.84
C ASN A 220 -4.98 -5.20 -0.55
N PHE A 221 -4.42 -4.84 0.58
CA PHE A 221 -4.84 -5.38 1.88
C PHE A 221 -6.22 -4.88 2.29
N ALA A 222 -6.64 -3.73 1.81
CA ALA A 222 -7.96 -3.15 2.07
C ALA A 222 -9.07 -3.79 1.21
N GLY A 223 -8.71 -4.53 0.16
CA GLY A 223 -9.66 -5.25 -0.67
C GLY A 223 -9.64 -4.89 -2.14
N LEU A 224 -10.79 -4.97 -2.75
CA LEU A 224 -11.05 -4.72 -4.17
C LEU A 224 -11.19 -3.21 -4.42
N ASN A 225 -11.36 -2.83 -5.70
CA ASN A 225 -11.84 -1.49 -6.04
C ASN A 225 -13.09 -1.16 -5.22
N GLU A 226 -13.04 -0.02 -4.58
CA GLU A 226 -14.08 0.41 -3.65
C GLU A 226 -15.03 1.35 -4.36
N ILE A 227 -16.27 0.92 -4.50
CA ILE A 227 -17.32 1.69 -5.17
C ILE A 227 -18.49 1.84 -4.21
N SER A 228 -18.85 3.05 -3.90
CA SER A 228 -20.02 3.33 -3.06
C SER A 228 -20.85 4.48 -3.60
N SER A 229 -22.17 4.40 -3.44
CA SER A 229 -23.08 5.43 -3.91
C SER A 229 -24.13 5.80 -2.86
N GLY A 230 -24.60 7.04 -2.93
CA GLY A 230 -25.59 7.59 -2.01
C GLY A 230 -25.08 7.59 -0.56
N TYR A 231 -25.95 7.24 0.38
CA TYR A 231 -25.63 7.19 1.81
C TYR A 231 -24.37 6.37 2.13
N ARG A 232 -24.07 5.35 1.32
CA ARG A 232 -22.91 4.48 1.55
C ARG A 232 -21.57 5.25 1.46
N THR A 233 -21.50 6.35 0.71
CA THR A 233 -20.32 7.19 0.65
C THR A 233 -19.96 7.84 1.98
N ALA A 234 -20.96 8.03 2.86
CA ALA A 234 -20.76 8.61 4.19
C ALA A 234 -20.33 7.59 5.27
N LEU A 235 -20.31 6.29 4.94
CA LEU A 235 -19.97 5.24 5.93
C LEU A 235 -18.47 5.09 6.18
N GLY A 236 -17.65 5.71 5.36
CA GLY A 236 -16.20 5.67 5.51
C GLY A 236 -15.48 5.07 4.30
N ALA A 237 -14.20 4.81 4.50
CA ALA A 237 -13.32 4.16 3.54
C ALA A 237 -13.63 2.66 3.41
N CYS A 238 -13.01 2.01 2.43
CA CYS A 238 -13.03 0.54 2.25
C CYS A 238 -14.46 -0.02 2.09
N THR A 239 -15.23 0.62 1.22
CA THR A 239 -16.62 0.24 0.98
C THR A 239 -16.72 -0.62 -0.28
N PRO A 240 -16.85 -1.96 -0.16
CA PRO A 240 -16.92 -2.83 -1.32
C PRO A 240 -18.17 -2.55 -2.15
N PRO A 241 -18.10 -2.67 -3.49
CA PRO A 241 -19.25 -2.47 -4.36
C PRO A 241 -20.37 -3.48 -4.09
N THR A 242 -21.60 -3.03 -4.25
CA THR A 242 -22.79 -3.86 -4.12
C THR A 242 -23.62 -3.86 -5.42
N THR A 243 -24.69 -4.63 -5.43
CA THR A 243 -25.66 -4.62 -6.54
C THR A 243 -26.62 -3.41 -6.51
N LYS A 244 -26.37 -2.42 -5.64
CA LYS A 244 -27.13 -1.18 -5.61
C LYS A 244 -27.03 -0.47 -6.95
N ALA A 245 -28.17 -0.16 -7.55
CA ALA A 245 -28.24 0.69 -8.74
C ALA A 245 -27.91 2.13 -8.39
N LEU A 246 -27.22 2.81 -9.30
CA LEU A 246 -26.97 4.25 -9.18
C LEU A 246 -28.27 5.02 -9.31
N ALA A 247 -28.41 6.13 -8.59
CA ALA A 247 -29.63 6.95 -8.60
C ALA A 247 -29.29 8.43 -8.70
N ALA A 248 -30.19 9.19 -9.36
CA ALA A 248 -30.06 10.63 -9.46
C ALA A 248 -30.11 11.30 -8.07
N GLY A 249 -29.31 12.33 -7.87
CA GLY A 249 -29.21 13.07 -6.63
C GLY A 249 -28.24 12.45 -5.61
N GLU A 250 -27.57 11.36 -5.96
CA GLU A 250 -26.62 10.68 -5.08
C GLU A 250 -25.15 11.01 -5.42
N PRO A 251 -24.25 11.10 -4.42
CA PRO A 251 -22.82 11.01 -4.65
C PRO A 251 -22.44 9.59 -5.07
N LEU A 252 -21.37 9.48 -5.86
CA LEU A 252 -20.69 8.23 -6.19
C LEU A 252 -19.20 8.41 -5.92
N MET A 253 -18.63 7.55 -5.11
CA MET A 253 -17.19 7.45 -4.81
C MET A 253 -16.63 6.24 -5.55
N VAL A 254 -15.54 6.44 -6.26
CA VAL A 254 -14.85 5.44 -7.07
C VAL A 254 -13.39 5.45 -6.68
N ASP A 255 -13.01 4.46 -5.89
CA ASP A 255 -11.66 4.28 -5.40
C ASP A 255 -11.04 3.05 -6.06
N LEU A 256 -10.00 3.27 -6.85
CA LEU A 256 -9.43 2.27 -7.75
C LEU A 256 -7.99 1.97 -7.41
N HIS A 257 -7.69 0.67 -7.46
CA HIS A 257 -6.35 0.15 -7.26
C HIS A 257 -5.90 -0.65 -8.48
N SER A 258 -4.68 -0.41 -8.93
CA SER A 258 -4.01 -1.21 -9.96
C SER A 258 -2.74 -1.83 -9.38
N MET A 259 -2.20 -2.85 -10.05
CA MET A 259 -0.88 -3.38 -9.72
C MET A 259 -0.04 -3.53 -10.98
N PHE A 260 1.11 -2.85 -11.00
CA PHE A 260 2.11 -2.95 -12.06
C PHE A 260 3.48 -3.27 -11.45
N HIS A 261 4.02 -4.46 -11.71
CA HIS A 261 5.27 -4.94 -11.13
C HIS A 261 5.36 -4.68 -9.62
N LEU A 262 4.33 -5.12 -8.87
CA LEU A 262 4.16 -4.98 -7.43
C LEU A 262 3.90 -3.56 -6.92
N ALA A 263 4.05 -2.52 -7.71
CA ALA A 263 3.67 -1.17 -7.33
C ALA A 263 2.15 -1.00 -7.49
N LEU A 264 1.52 -0.39 -6.50
CA LEU A 264 0.09 -0.11 -6.53
C LEU A 264 -0.15 1.30 -7.09
N GLY A 265 -1.12 1.39 -7.99
CA GLY A 265 -1.82 2.65 -8.24
C GLY A 265 -2.98 2.74 -7.27
N ASP A 266 -3.21 3.92 -6.74
CA ASP A 266 -4.22 4.17 -5.73
C ASP A 266 -4.80 5.56 -5.97
N HIS A 267 -6.07 5.63 -6.38
CA HIS A 267 -6.69 6.91 -6.68
C HIS A 267 -8.20 6.88 -6.51
N SER A 268 -8.68 7.76 -5.65
CA SER A 268 -10.11 7.98 -5.46
C SER A 268 -10.62 9.18 -6.27
N HIS A 269 -11.75 8.99 -6.93
CA HIS A 269 -12.48 10.05 -7.62
C HIS A 269 -13.97 10.03 -7.24
N ASN A 270 -14.64 11.18 -7.35
CA ASN A 270 -16.01 11.32 -6.91
C ASN A 270 -16.88 11.98 -7.98
N TYR A 271 -18.15 11.59 -8.00
CA TYR A 271 -19.15 12.14 -8.90
C TYR A 271 -20.42 12.51 -8.13
N LEU A 272 -21.18 13.46 -8.66
CA LEU A 272 -22.57 13.73 -8.29
C LEU A 272 -23.48 13.26 -9.43
N ILE A 273 -24.28 12.24 -9.18
CA ILE A 273 -25.14 11.63 -10.20
C ILE A 273 -26.44 12.42 -10.36
N GLY A 274 -26.72 12.88 -11.59
CA GLY A 274 -27.87 13.73 -11.89
C GLY A 274 -27.70 15.18 -11.40
N PRO A 275 -28.74 16.01 -11.44
CA PRO A 275 -28.64 17.41 -11.03
C PRO A 275 -28.31 17.53 -9.56
N ALA A 276 -27.14 18.10 -9.24
CA ALA A 276 -26.71 18.34 -7.88
C ALA A 276 -27.43 19.53 -7.26
N THR A 277 -27.80 19.43 -6.00
CA THR A 277 -28.29 20.56 -5.21
C THR A 277 -27.17 21.58 -4.95
N LYS A 278 -27.53 22.82 -4.65
CA LYS A 278 -26.55 23.85 -4.25
C LYS A 278 -25.72 23.42 -3.04
N ARG A 279 -26.32 22.67 -2.12
CA ARG A 279 -25.64 22.17 -0.92
C ARG A 279 -24.60 21.11 -1.27
N GLN A 280 -24.94 20.15 -2.12
CA GLN A 280 -24.00 19.13 -2.60
C GLN A 280 -22.82 19.75 -3.36
N ARG A 281 -23.06 20.76 -4.21
CA ARG A 281 -21.99 21.49 -4.89
C ARG A 281 -21.06 22.18 -3.89
N ARG A 282 -21.63 22.85 -2.87
CA ARG A 282 -20.82 23.48 -1.82
C ARG A 282 -19.93 22.47 -1.10
N HIS A 283 -20.44 21.29 -0.76
CA HIS A 283 -19.63 20.23 -0.15
C HIS A 283 -18.53 19.74 -1.10
N ALA A 284 -18.84 19.54 -2.37
CA ALA A 284 -17.88 19.16 -3.39
C ALA A 284 -16.76 20.22 -3.55
N ASP A 285 -17.14 21.50 -3.66
CA ASP A 285 -16.20 22.62 -3.80
C ASP A 285 -15.30 22.72 -2.55
N ASN A 286 -15.88 22.62 -1.35
CA ASN A 286 -15.11 22.65 -0.10
C ASN A 286 -14.10 21.50 -0.05
N PHE A 287 -14.51 20.29 -0.43
CA PHE A 287 -13.63 19.13 -0.41
C PHE A 287 -12.46 19.29 -1.39
N VAL A 288 -12.73 19.71 -2.63
CA VAL A 288 -11.68 19.98 -3.63
C VAL A 288 -10.70 21.04 -3.13
N ASP A 289 -11.20 22.11 -2.53
CA ASP A 289 -10.37 23.18 -1.94
C ASP A 289 -9.48 22.66 -0.80
N LEU A 290 -10.03 21.84 0.09
CA LEU A 290 -9.26 21.21 1.17
C LEU A 290 -8.14 20.32 0.66
N VAL A 291 -8.43 19.44 -0.31
CA VAL A 291 -7.43 18.56 -0.93
C VAL A 291 -6.33 19.39 -1.58
N GLN A 292 -6.68 20.40 -2.37
CA GLN A 292 -5.69 21.27 -3.02
C GLN A 292 -4.83 21.99 -1.97
N THR A 293 -5.44 22.49 -0.90
CA THR A 293 -4.74 23.16 0.19
C THR A 293 -3.69 22.24 0.83
N VAL A 294 -4.03 20.98 1.10
CA VAL A 294 -3.08 20.02 1.68
C VAL A 294 -1.98 19.68 0.67
N LEU A 295 -2.32 19.43 -0.59
CA LEU A 295 -1.33 19.14 -1.65
C LEU A 295 -0.29 20.25 -1.82
N ASP A 296 -0.69 21.51 -1.71
CA ASP A 296 0.20 22.67 -1.82
C ASP A 296 1.22 22.77 -0.67
N HIS A 297 1.00 22.02 0.43
CA HIS A 297 1.86 22.05 1.60
C HIS A 297 2.76 20.82 1.75
N TYR A 298 2.56 19.77 0.97
CA TYR A 298 3.47 18.62 0.96
C TYR A 298 4.84 19.01 0.38
N ARG A 299 5.90 18.83 1.15
CA ARG A 299 7.29 19.07 0.76
C ARG A 299 8.25 18.48 1.77
N GLU A 300 9.52 18.41 1.43
CA GLU A 300 10.59 18.12 2.38
C GLU A 300 10.49 19.06 3.61
N GLY A 301 10.64 18.49 4.80
CA GLY A 301 10.56 19.22 6.07
C GLY A 301 9.15 19.41 6.63
N ALA A 302 8.09 19.12 5.87
CA ALA A 302 6.73 19.07 6.44
C ALA A 302 6.57 17.80 7.31
N THR A 303 5.56 17.81 8.17
CA THR A 303 5.20 16.64 9.00
C THR A 303 3.71 16.33 8.86
N PRO A 304 3.27 15.09 9.14
CA PRO A 304 1.85 14.75 9.21
C PRO A 304 1.05 15.75 10.09
N SER A 305 1.55 16.07 11.28
CA SER A 305 0.91 17.05 12.16
C SER A 305 0.76 18.43 11.52
N SER A 306 1.78 18.90 10.78
CA SER A 306 1.71 20.21 10.12
C SER A 306 0.69 20.24 8.99
N LEU A 307 0.55 19.14 8.25
CA LEU A 307 -0.46 19.01 7.18
C LEU A 307 -1.87 18.94 7.75
N ALA A 308 -2.06 18.18 8.83
CA ALA A 308 -3.34 18.12 9.53
C ALA A 308 -3.77 19.50 10.06
N GLN A 309 -2.85 20.27 10.61
CA GLN A 309 -3.16 21.63 11.08
C GLN A 309 -3.60 22.52 9.92
N VAL A 310 -2.89 22.49 8.79
CA VAL A 310 -3.26 23.22 7.57
C VAL A 310 -4.66 22.83 7.09
N MET A 311 -4.96 21.54 7.08
CA MET A 311 -6.28 21.01 6.71
C MET A 311 -7.38 21.53 7.64
N MET A 312 -7.16 21.46 8.96
CA MET A 312 -8.14 21.90 9.96
C MET A 312 -8.38 23.42 9.91
N ASP A 313 -7.32 24.22 9.83
CA ASP A 313 -7.44 25.69 9.71
C ASP A 313 -8.24 26.07 8.45
N ARG A 314 -8.02 25.35 7.34
CA ARG A 314 -8.78 25.58 6.12
C ARG A 314 -10.24 25.17 6.28
N ALA A 315 -10.50 24.00 6.86
CA ALA A 315 -11.86 23.50 7.11
C ALA A 315 -12.68 24.43 8.01
N GLU A 316 -12.08 24.99 9.05
CA GLU A 316 -12.70 26.02 9.89
C GLU A 316 -13.08 27.26 9.08
N SER A 317 -12.18 27.73 8.21
CA SER A 317 -12.44 28.87 7.35
C SER A 317 -13.59 28.65 6.35
N LEU A 318 -13.86 27.40 5.99
CA LEU A 318 -14.94 26.97 5.09
C LEU A 318 -16.21 26.55 5.81
N ASP A 319 -16.22 26.57 7.15
CA ASP A 319 -17.33 26.10 7.99
C ASP A 319 -17.70 24.63 7.69
N CYS A 320 -16.67 23.77 7.63
CA CYS A 320 -16.86 22.34 7.29
C CYS A 320 -15.98 21.38 8.10
N SER A 321 -15.40 21.79 9.22
CA SER A 321 -14.55 20.95 10.08
C SER A 321 -15.26 19.70 10.57
N ASP A 322 -16.56 19.76 10.83
CA ASP A 322 -17.36 18.64 11.32
C ASP A 322 -17.52 17.49 10.29
N PHE A 323 -17.17 17.75 9.02
CA PHE A 323 -17.25 16.75 7.95
C PHE A 323 -15.95 16.00 7.71
N LEU A 324 -14.82 16.45 8.29
CA LEU A 324 -13.54 15.79 8.11
C LEU A 324 -13.44 14.53 8.98
N LEU A 325 -12.99 13.45 8.38
CA LEU A 325 -12.57 12.28 9.13
C LEU A 325 -11.07 12.37 9.44
N PRO A 326 -10.65 11.80 10.59
CA PRO A 326 -9.25 11.82 10.99
C PRO A 326 -8.33 11.13 9.98
N GLY A 327 -7.19 11.77 9.73
CA GLY A 327 -6.14 11.26 8.87
C GLY A 327 -6.14 11.90 7.49
N CYS A 328 -4.97 12.14 6.96
CA CYS A 328 -4.79 12.70 5.63
C CYS A 328 -3.72 11.97 4.81
N GLU A 329 -3.09 10.93 5.36
CA GLU A 329 -2.07 10.18 4.64
C GLU A 329 -1.78 8.81 5.25
N HIS A 330 -1.20 7.96 4.41
CA HIS A 330 -0.47 6.74 4.79
C HIS A 330 0.67 6.50 3.80
N GLY A 331 1.63 5.65 4.14
CA GLY A 331 2.70 5.27 3.23
C GLY A 331 2.21 4.30 2.15
N ILE A 332 2.99 4.18 1.09
CA ILE A 332 2.78 3.18 0.04
C ILE A 332 4.08 2.52 -0.35
N GLY A 333 4.05 1.20 -0.53
CA GLY A 333 5.18 0.38 -0.91
C GLY A 333 4.85 -0.64 -1.98
N LEU A 334 5.84 -1.47 -2.30
CA LEU A 334 5.58 -2.62 -3.14
C LEU A 334 4.65 -3.59 -2.40
N PHE A 335 3.62 -4.04 -3.09
CA PHE A 335 2.63 -4.98 -2.58
C PHE A 335 1.67 -4.44 -1.51
N GLY A 336 1.58 -3.16 -1.28
CA GLY A 336 0.54 -2.60 -0.41
C GLY A 336 0.93 -1.33 0.34
N ASP A 337 0.03 -0.95 1.20
CA ASP A 337 0.17 0.22 2.03
C ASP A 337 1.27 0.04 3.08
N GLU A 338 1.94 1.14 3.39
CA GLU A 338 2.93 1.21 4.46
C GLU A 338 2.36 2.08 5.58
N TRP A 339 1.92 1.46 6.66
CA TRP A 339 1.25 2.16 7.77
C TRP A 339 2.19 2.80 8.79
N ARG A 340 3.45 2.88 8.48
CA ARG A 340 4.44 3.50 9.35
C ARG A 340 4.36 5.04 9.36
N ILE A 341 3.97 5.60 8.22
CA ILE A 341 3.78 7.03 8.03
C ILE A 341 2.28 7.26 7.98
N GLY A 342 1.79 8.11 8.83
CA GLY A 342 0.39 8.46 8.85
C GLY A 342 0.11 9.48 9.92
N HIS A 343 -0.96 10.22 9.74
CA HIS A 343 -1.41 11.18 10.71
C HIS A 343 -2.10 10.47 11.89
N ALA A 344 -1.56 10.67 13.10
CA ALA A 344 -2.29 10.39 14.31
C ALA A 344 -3.18 11.58 14.64
N MET A 345 -4.46 11.39 14.58
CA MET A 345 -5.30 12.15 15.48
C MET A 345 -5.10 11.64 16.90
N ASP A 346 -5.28 12.53 17.89
CA ASP A 346 -5.30 12.16 19.30
C ASP A 346 -6.31 11.03 19.55
N GLY A 347 -5.86 9.78 19.40
CA GLY A 347 -6.65 8.59 19.48
C GLY A 347 -5.99 7.53 20.35
N PRO A 348 -6.73 6.47 20.74
CA PRO A 348 -6.23 5.43 21.64
C PRO A 348 -5.14 4.54 21.03
N PHE A 349 -4.68 4.80 19.80
CA PHE A 349 -3.74 3.96 19.06
C PHE A 349 -2.48 4.71 18.63
N PRO A 350 -1.65 5.22 19.57
CA PRO A 350 -0.44 5.99 19.24
C PRO A 350 0.66 5.18 18.56
N TYR A 351 0.48 3.87 18.42
CA TYR A 351 1.51 2.97 17.89
C TYR A 351 1.58 2.92 16.36
N TRP A 352 0.54 3.39 15.66
CA TRP A 352 0.38 3.17 14.23
C TRP A 352 0.68 4.39 13.38
N THR A 353 1.06 5.47 14.03
CA THR A 353 1.24 6.75 13.37
C THR A 353 2.48 7.43 13.92
N ASN A 354 3.14 8.17 13.06
CA ASN A 354 4.26 9.01 13.45
C ASN A 354 3.96 10.46 13.04
N PRO A 355 3.22 11.20 13.88
CA PRO A 355 2.79 12.57 13.57
C PRO A 355 3.94 13.55 13.40
N ASP A 356 5.09 13.24 13.99
CA ASP A 356 6.30 14.07 13.97
C ASP A 356 7.31 13.61 12.92
N HIS A 357 6.95 12.62 12.08
CA HIS A 357 7.81 12.21 10.97
C HIS A 357 8.09 13.40 10.06
N VAL A 358 9.36 13.64 9.77
CA VAL A 358 9.77 14.71 8.88
C VAL A 358 9.97 14.16 7.49
N TYR A 359 9.13 14.56 6.54
CA TYR A 359 9.22 14.13 5.15
C TYR A 359 10.55 14.51 4.52
N GLN A 360 11.09 13.61 3.74
CA GLN A 360 12.33 13.78 2.98
C GLN A 360 12.05 13.74 1.48
N GLU A 361 12.92 14.39 0.70
CA GLU A 361 12.88 14.26 -0.75
C GLU A 361 12.99 12.78 -1.17
N GLY A 362 12.10 12.33 -2.05
CA GLY A 362 12.06 10.95 -2.54
C GLY A 362 11.17 10.00 -1.74
N GLU A 363 10.58 10.45 -0.63
CA GLU A 363 9.50 9.70 0.02
C GLU A 363 8.25 9.68 -0.84
N MET A 364 7.47 8.62 -0.68
CA MET A 364 6.17 8.50 -1.33
C MET A 364 5.11 8.12 -0.30
N VAL A 365 4.03 8.87 -0.32
CA VAL A 365 2.86 8.65 0.54
C VAL A 365 1.59 8.74 -0.28
N ILE A 366 0.50 8.21 0.23
CA ILE A 366 -0.85 8.49 -0.29
C ILE A 366 -1.36 9.72 0.44
N CYS A 367 -1.74 10.76 -0.30
CA CYS A 367 -2.61 11.79 0.25
C CYS A 367 -4.02 11.19 0.31
N ALA A 368 -4.44 10.80 1.51
CA ALA A 368 -5.71 10.10 1.75
C ALA A 368 -6.61 10.98 2.61
N MET A 369 -7.59 11.63 1.99
CA MET A 369 -8.51 12.51 2.68
C MET A 369 -9.94 12.01 2.57
N GLN A 370 -10.68 12.10 3.66
CA GLN A 370 -12.08 11.75 3.69
C GLN A 370 -12.94 12.84 4.31
N TYR A 371 -14.05 13.10 3.64
CA TYR A 371 -15.06 14.08 4.00
C TYR A 371 -16.42 13.39 4.02
N ALA A 372 -17.12 13.42 5.13
CA ALA A 372 -18.38 12.69 5.25
C ALA A 372 -19.37 13.34 6.21
N SER A 373 -20.64 13.24 5.89
CA SER A 373 -21.75 13.55 6.77
C SER A 373 -22.78 12.44 6.76
N LEU A 374 -22.90 11.73 7.88
CA LEU A 374 -23.94 10.72 8.05
C LEU A 374 -25.35 11.33 8.04
N GLU A 375 -25.52 12.53 8.61
CA GLU A 375 -26.80 13.23 8.62
C GLU A 375 -27.30 13.56 7.20
N GLU A 376 -26.36 13.97 6.34
CA GLU A 376 -26.70 14.37 4.96
C GLU A 376 -26.59 13.20 3.97
N GLY A 377 -26.02 12.09 4.37
CA GLY A 377 -25.81 10.93 3.50
C GLY A 377 -24.86 11.21 2.34
N ILE A 378 -23.84 12.04 2.58
CA ILE A 378 -22.86 12.45 1.58
C ILE A 378 -21.44 12.19 2.07
N GLY A 379 -20.60 11.65 1.19
CA GLY A 379 -19.19 11.47 1.46
C GLY A 379 -18.35 11.60 0.18
N PHE A 380 -17.14 12.10 0.34
CA PHE A 380 -16.10 12.19 -0.68
C PHE A 380 -14.79 11.67 -0.15
N ARG A 381 -14.01 11.07 -1.02
CA ARG A 381 -12.67 10.56 -0.72
C ARG A 381 -11.69 11.03 -1.79
N TYR A 382 -10.49 11.33 -1.37
CA TYR A 382 -9.35 11.55 -2.27
C TYR A 382 -8.21 10.67 -1.84
N GLU A 383 -7.66 9.93 -2.76
CA GLU A 383 -6.39 9.22 -2.63
C GLU A 383 -5.56 9.45 -3.88
N ASN A 384 -4.27 9.65 -3.69
CA ASN A 384 -3.31 9.77 -4.77
C ASN A 384 -1.90 9.55 -4.22
N PRO A 385 -1.10 8.64 -4.81
CA PRO A 385 0.31 8.55 -4.49
C PRO A 385 1.01 9.86 -4.84
N ILE A 386 1.69 10.43 -3.88
CA ILE A 386 2.46 11.66 -4.06
C ILE A 386 3.94 11.42 -3.77
N LEU A 387 4.80 11.90 -4.65
CA LEU A 387 6.25 11.90 -4.47
C LEU A 387 6.67 13.22 -3.84
N ILE A 388 7.30 13.15 -2.68
CA ILE A 388 7.77 14.33 -1.94
C ILE A 388 9.01 14.91 -2.62
N GLY A 389 8.97 16.19 -2.90
CA GLY A 389 10.11 16.94 -3.41
C GLY A 389 10.54 18.06 -2.45
N LYS A 390 11.63 18.74 -2.76
CA LYS A 390 12.20 19.80 -1.90
C LYS A 390 11.26 20.97 -1.61
N ARG A 391 10.45 21.36 -2.59
CA ARG A 391 9.61 22.58 -2.52
C ARG A 391 8.14 22.34 -2.79
N GLY A 392 7.73 21.09 -2.91
CA GLY A 392 6.38 20.67 -3.21
C GLY A 392 6.35 19.16 -3.42
N CYS A 393 5.24 18.66 -3.92
CA CYS A 393 5.07 17.24 -4.23
C CYS A 393 4.64 17.03 -5.69
N GLU A 394 4.77 15.81 -6.17
CA GLU A 394 4.24 15.36 -7.45
C GLU A 394 3.14 14.34 -7.22
N PRO A 395 1.85 14.66 -7.40
CA PRO A 395 0.80 13.67 -7.50
C PRO A 395 1.03 12.77 -8.72
N LEU A 396 0.99 11.46 -8.54
CA LEU A 396 1.33 10.52 -9.62
C LEU A 396 0.15 10.24 -10.54
N SER A 397 -1.07 10.06 -10.01
CA SER A 397 -2.27 10.13 -10.81
C SER A 397 -2.44 11.54 -11.36
N LYS A 398 -2.72 11.63 -12.64
CA LYS A 398 -2.96 12.90 -13.35
C LYS A 398 -4.44 13.11 -13.65
N TYR A 399 -5.30 12.28 -13.05
CA TYR A 399 -6.74 12.49 -13.16
C TYR A 399 -7.12 13.81 -12.49
N PRO A 400 -8.03 14.61 -13.07
CA PRO A 400 -8.32 15.95 -12.56
C PRO A 400 -8.85 15.94 -11.12
N LEU A 401 -8.38 16.85 -10.29
CA LEU A 401 -8.93 17.10 -8.96
C LEU A 401 -10.18 17.97 -9.08
N LEU A 402 -11.31 17.32 -9.25
CA LEU A 402 -12.64 17.95 -9.28
C LEU A 402 -13.71 16.90 -8.98
N ILE A 403 -14.93 17.32 -8.75
CA ILE A 403 -16.08 16.42 -8.59
C ILE A 403 -17.07 16.73 -9.70
N GLU A 404 -17.19 15.81 -10.67
CA GLU A 404 -18.06 15.99 -11.81
C GLU A 404 -19.51 15.75 -11.46
N GLU A 405 -20.37 16.57 -12.08
CA GLU A 405 -21.81 16.34 -12.13
C GLU A 405 -22.15 15.55 -13.40
N ILE A 406 -22.69 14.35 -13.23
CA ILE A 406 -23.07 13.46 -14.31
C ILE A 406 -24.56 13.60 -14.58
N LEU A 407 -24.97 14.16 -15.73
CA LEU A 407 -26.35 14.44 -16.10
C LEU A 407 -27.06 13.29 -16.83
#